data_adc3fb4ed205dc139fb66354f09fbd80
#
_entry.id   adc3fb4ed205dc139fb66354f09fbd80
#
_cell.length_a   1.000
_cell.length_b   1.000
_cell.length_c   1.000
_cell.angle_alpha   90.00
_cell.angle_beta   90.00
_cell.angle_gamma   90.00
#
_symmetry.space_group_name_H-M   'P 1'
#
loop_
_entity.id
_entity.type
_entity.pdbx_description
1 polymer ?
#
loop_
_entity_poly.entity_id
_entity_poly.type
_entity_poly.pdbx_seq_one_letter_code
_entity_poly.pdbx_strand_id
1 'polypeptide(L)'
;MLQPRLLSGSISLCALSALLLFHAAIELHTLIANLDLSEEPNWDWFILLVAKTGMRFSEALAITPSDFDFARQALSISKTWDYKGEGGFLPTKNRSSVRKIQIDWQIVVKFSELIKGLPEDEPIFIGKSKIYNSTVNDVLTRHCKQCGISEISIHGLRHTHASLLLFAGVSIASVARRLGHASMTTTQKTYLHIIQELENKDVDLIMRTLSGL
;
A
#
# COMPACT_ATOMS: atom_id res chain seq x y z
N MET A 1 47.87 32.27 0.59
CA MET A 1 47.21 31.18 1.34
C MET A 1 45.69 31.35 1.19
N LEU A 2 45.10 30.58 0.28
CA LEU A 2 43.63 30.54 0.06
C LEU A 2 43.06 29.39 0.91
N GLN A 3 42.24 29.70 1.90
CA GLN A 3 41.49 28.70 2.66
C GLN A 3 40.38 28.12 1.80
N PRO A 4 40.18 26.80 1.78
CA PRO A 4 39.02 26.20 1.13
C PRO A 4 37.76 26.48 1.95
N ARG A 5 36.79 27.18 1.35
CA ARG A 5 35.42 27.28 1.87
C ARG A 5 34.82 25.88 1.84
N LEU A 6 34.69 25.25 2.99
CA LEU A 6 33.82 24.11 3.20
C LEU A 6 32.37 24.55 2.94
N LEU A 7 31.83 24.12 1.81
CA LEU A 7 30.39 24.18 1.54
C LEU A 7 29.70 23.21 2.50
N SER A 8 29.28 23.72 3.65
CA SER A 8 28.33 23.03 4.52
C SER A 8 26.92 23.05 3.86
N GLY A 9 26.74 22.18 2.88
CA GLY A 9 25.44 21.97 2.28
C GLY A 9 24.53 21.25 3.29
N SER A 10 23.75 21.99 4.06
CA SER A 10 22.64 21.43 4.81
C SER A 10 21.65 20.83 3.79
N ILE A 11 21.53 19.50 3.76
CA ILE A 11 20.50 18.81 2.97
C ILE A 11 19.18 19.39 3.43
N SER A 12 18.41 19.98 2.51
CA SER A 12 17.07 20.48 2.80
C SER A 12 16.22 19.34 3.38
N LEU A 13 15.37 19.66 4.35
CA LEU A 13 14.43 18.69 4.93
C LEU A 13 13.61 17.98 3.82
N CYS A 14 13.28 18.71 2.77
CA CYS A 14 12.60 18.24 1.56
C CYS A 14 13.44 17.18 0.81
N ALA A 15 14.74 17.39 0.65
CA ALA A 15 15.60 16.41 0.00
C ALA A 15 15.76 15.13 0.82
N LEU A 16 15.74 15.24 2.14
CA LEU A 16 15.79 14.09 3.05
C LEU A 16 14.51 13.26 2.98
N SER A 17 13.33 13.89 2.99
CA SER A 17 12.04 13.19 2.87
C SER A 17 11.90 12.49 1.52
N ALA A 18 12.31 13.15 0.43
CA ALA A 18 12.33 12.55 -0.91
C ALA A 18 13.26 11.33 -0.97
N LEU A 19 14.42 11.41 -0.35
CA LEU A 19 15.38 10.30 -0.28
C LEU A 19 14.82 9.13 0.52
N LEU A 20 14.15 9.38 1.65
CA LEU A 20 13.51 8.35 2.48
C LEU A 20 12.38 7.64 1.73
N LEU A 21 11.54 8.39 1.00
CA LEU A 21 10.46 7.80 0.20
C LEU A 21 10.98 7.02 -1.01
N PHE A 22 12.05 7.51 -1.65
CA PHE A 22 12.73 6.78 -2.71
C PHE A 22 13.34 5.48 -2.18
N HIS A 23 13.95 5.51 -1.01
CA HIS A 23 14.47 4.32 -0.32
C HIS A 23 13.34 3.34 0.00
N ALA A 24 12.23 3.80 0.57
CA ALA A 24 11.07 2.97 0.83
C ALA A 24 10.46 2.33 -0.44
N ALA A 25 10.50 3.03 -1.58
CA ALA A 25 10.09 2.47 -2.86
C ALA A 25 11.01 1.34 -3.33
N ILE A 26 12.32 1.50 -3.19
CA ILE A 26 13.32 0.47 -3.51
C ILE A 26 13.14 -0.74 -2.59
N GLU A 27 13.00 -0.52 -1.28
CA GLU A 27 12.77 -1.59 -0.31
C GLU A 27 11.48 -2.38 -0.63
N LEU A 28 10.39 -1.68 -0.93
CA LEU A 28 9.12 -2.32 -1.31
C LEU A 28 9.26 -3.12 -2.62
N HIS A 29 9.97 -2.59 -3.60
CA HIS A 29 10.23 -3.30 -4.86
C HIS A 29 11.07 -4.55 -4.61
N THR A 30 12.12 -4.45 -3.80
CA THR A 30 12.98 -5.57 -3.40
C THR A 30 12.18 -6.65 -2.68
N LEU A 31 11.32 -6.26 -1.72
CA LEU A 31 10.41 -7.18 -1.04
C LEU A 31 9.53 -7.93 -2.04
N ILE A 32 8.81 -7.21 -2.91
CA ILE A 32 7.88 -7.80 -3.88
C ILE A 32 8.58 -8.76 -4.84
N ALA A 33 9.81 -8.43 -5.25
CA ALA A 33 10.60 -9.28 -6.16
C ALA A 33 11.08 -10.59 -5.52
N ASN A 34 11.11 -10.67 -4.20
CA ASN A 34 11.57 -11.84 -3.44
C ASN A 34 10.42 -12.63 -2.77
N LEU A 35 9.15 -12.31 -3.07
CA LEU A 35 8.02 -13.09 -2.61
C LEU A 35 7.93 -14.42 -3.35
N ASP A 36 7.63 -15.49 -2.62
CA ASP A 36 7.36 -16.82 -3.18
C ASP A 36 5.90 -16.92 -3.63
N LEU A 37 5.67 -16.62 -4.89
CA LEU A 37 4.36 -16.66 -5.53
C LEU A 37 4.12 -18.04 -6.17
N SER A 38 3.99 -19.06 -5.33
CA SER A 38 3.66 -20.43 -5.74
C SER A 38 2.27 -20.54 -6.38
N GLU A 39 1.94 -21.73 -6.89
CA GLU A 39 0.64 -21.98 -7.56
C GLU A 39 -0.56 -21.93 -6.60
N GLU A 40 -0.32 -22.09 -5.29
CA GLU A 40 -1.36 -22.05 -4.27
C GLU A 40 -1.33 -20.75 -3.45
N PRO A 41 -2.51 -20.25 -2.98
CA PRO A 41 -2.57 -19.09 -2.10
C PRO A 41 -1.75 -19.28 -0.83
N ASN A 42 -0.85 -18.35 -0.55
CA ASN A 42 -0.02 -18.30 0.65
C ASN A 42 0.09 -16.86 1.18
N TRP A 43 0.86 -16.66 2.25
CA TRP A 43 1.03 -15.33 2.85
C TRP A 43 1.81 -14.36 1.97
N ASP A 44 2.61 -14.84 1.03
CA ASP A 44 3.35 -13.99 0.09
C ASP A 44 2.41 -13.36 -0.94
N TRP A 45 1.40 -14.10 -1.40
CA TRP A 45 0.31 -13.54 -2.20
C TRP A 45 -0.51 -12.51 -1.43
N PHE A 46 -0.76 -12.76 -0.14
CA PHE A 46 -1.43 -11.80 0.72
C PHE A 46 -0.63 -10.51 0.88
N ILE A 47 0.69 -10.63 1.14
CA ILE A 47 1.61 -9.50 1.25
C ILE A 47 1.63 -8.70 -0.06
N LEU A 48 1.72 -9.38 -1.21
CA LEU A 48 1.65 -8.74 -2.52
C LEU A 48 0.35 -7.95 -2.70
N LEU A 49 -0.79 -8.56 -2.38
CA LEU A 49 -2.10 -7.92 -2.49
C LEU A 49 -2.17 -6.65 -1.64
N VAL A 50 -1.76 -6.71 -0.37
CA VAL A 50 -1.78 -5.54 0.52
C VAL A 50 -0.81 -4.45 0.05
N ALA A 51 0.40 -4.81 -0.36
CA ALA A 51 1.40 -3.88 -0.88
C ALA A 51 0.89 -3.10 -2.11
N LYS A 52 0.21 -3.80 -3.04
CA LYS A 52 -0.29 -3.23 -4.30
C LYS A 52 -1.63 -2.49 -4.18
N THR A 53 -2.41 -2.75 -3.14
CA THR A 53 -3.77 -2.21 -2.99
C THR A 53 -3.93 -1.24 -1.83
N GLY A 54 -3.10 -1.35 -0.81
CA GLY A 54 -3.20 -0.60 0.43
C GLY A 54 -4.42 -0.97 1.29
N MET A 55 -4.99 -2.16 1.12
CA MET A 55 -6.13 -2.63 1.92
C MET A 55 -5.77 -2.78 3.40
N ARG A 56 -6.80 -2.74 4.26
CA ARG A 56 -6.64 -3.14 5.65
C ARG A 56 -6.48 -4.65 5.76
N PHE A 57 -5.79 -5.11 6.80
CA PHE A 57 -5.58 -6.54 7.05
C PHE A 57 -6.88 -7.36 6.98
N SER A 58 -7.93 -6.94 7.71
CA SER A 58 -9.22 -7.63 7.73
C SER A 58 -10.00 -7.55 6.40
N GLU A 59 -9.81 -6.49 5.62
CA GLU A 59 -10.37 -6.36 4.26
C GLU A 59 -9.69 -7.37 3.32
N ALA A 60 -8.36 -7.45 3.37
CA ALA A 60 -7.58 -8.36 2.53
C ALA A 60 -7.85 -9.85 2.85
N LEU A 61 -8.06 -10.18 4.13
CA LEU A 61 -8.48 -11.53 4.54
C LEU A 61 -9.86 -11.94 4.00
N ALA A 62 -10.76 -10.97 3.81
CA ALA A 62 -12.11 -11.23 3.33
C ALA A 62 -12.24 -11.28 1.81
N ILE A 63 -11.16 -11.07 1.05
CA ILE A 63 -11.21 -11.08 -0.41
C ILE A 63 -11.51 -12.50 -0.92
N THR A 64 -12.46 -12.55 -1.85
CA THR A 64 -12.89 -13.77 -2.55
C THR A 64 -12.62 -13.64 -4.05
N PRO A 65 -12.58 -14.71 -4.84
CA PRO A 65 -12.45 -14.64 -6.29
C PRO A 65 -13.50 -13.73 -6.95
N SER A 66 -14.76 -13.77 -6.48
CA SER A 66 -15.85 -12.94 -7.01
C SER A 66 -15.68 -11.42 -6.79
N ASP A 67 -14.75 -10.99 -5.93
CA ASP A 67 -14.45 -9.57 -5.74
C ASP A 67 -13.61 -8.97 -6.88
N PHE A 68 -12.98 -9.81 -7.73
CA PHE A 68 -12.14 -9.38 -8.84
C PHE A 68 -12.96 -9.18 -10.12
N ASP A 69 -12.84 -8.01 -10.73
CA ASP A 69 -13.32 -7.71 -12.09
C ASP A 69 -12.09 -7.49 -12.99
N PHE A 70 -11.55 -8.59 -13.50
CA PHE A 70 -10.33 -8.56 -14.32
C PHE A 70 -10.51 -7.80 -15.62
N ALA A 71 -11.73 -7.84 -16.20
CA ALA A 71 -12.02 -7.13 -17.44
C ALA A 71 -11.94 -5.61 -17.26
N ARG A 72 -12.34 -5.12 -16.09
CA ARG A 72 -12.24 -3.70 -15.73
C ARG A 72 -11.02 -3.36 -14.88
N GLN A 73 -10.14 -4.31 -14.62
CA GLN A 73 -8.97 -4.16 -13.75
C GLN A 73 -9.35 -3.57 -12.38
N ALA A 74 -10.40 -4.08 -11.79
CA ALA A 74 -10.97 -3.56 -10.56
C ALA A 74 -11.10 -4.63 -9.48
N LEU A 75 -10.96 -4.21 -8.23
CA LEU A 75 -11.16 -5.03 -7.04
C LEU A 75 -12.22 -4.37 -6.16
N SER A 76 -13.26 -5.11 -5.81
CA SER A 76 -14.34 -4.69 -4.92
C SER A 76 -13.97 -4.97 -3.47
N ILE A 77 -14.10 -3.98 -2.60
CA ILE A 77 -13.84 -4.11 -1.16
C ILE A 77 -15.14 -3.74 -0.45
N SER A 78 -15.88 -4.72 0.02
CA SER A 78 -17.23 -4.54 0.60
C SER A 78 -17.41 -5.21 1.95
N LYS A 79 -16.45 -6.05 2.37
CA LYS A 79 -16.53 -6.88 3.56
C LYS A 79 -15.20 -6.97 4.29
N THR A 80 -15.22 -7.47 5.51
CA THR A 80 -14.02 -7.73 6.33
C THR A 80 -14.14 -9.14 6.93
N TRP A 81 -13.01 -9.71 7.35
CA TRP A 81 -12.97 -10.98 8.03
C TRP A 81 -12.83 -10.79 9.54
N ASP A 82 -13.63 -11.51 10.33
CA ASP A 82 -13.55 -11.52 11.79
C ASP A 82 -12.40 -12.44 12.27
N TYR A 83 -11.18 -11.96 12.13
CA TYR A 83 -10.00 -12.73 12.56
C TYR A 83 -9.76 -12.69 14.08
N LYS A 84 -10.45 -11.81 14.82
CA LYS A 84 -10.35 -11.70 16.29
C LYS A 84 -11.35 -12.56 17.03
N GLY A 85 -12.51 -12.79 16.44
CA GLY A 85 -13.58 -13.60 16.98
C GLY A 85 -13.57 -15.04 16.47
N GLU A 86 -14.74 -15.50 16.05
CA GLU A 86 -14.96 -16.87 15.59
C GLU A 86 -14.75 -17.07 14.09
N GLY A 87 -14.36 -16.02 13.37
CA GLY A 87 -14.25 -16.02 11.92
C GLY A 87 -15.55 -15.60 11.24
N GLY A 88 -15.51 -15.61 9.90
CA GLY A 88 -16.66 -15.24 9.09
C GLY A 88 -16.60 -13.80 8.55
N PHE A 89 -17.46 -13.54 7.59
CA PHE A 89 -17.59 -12.22 6.98
C PHE A 89 -18.34 -11.25 7.89
N LEU A 90 -17.78 -10.04 7.99
CA LEU A 90 -18.40 -8.91 8.67
C LEU A 90 -18.54 -7.73 7.69
N PRO A 91 -19.53 -6.85 7.89
CA PRO A 91 -19.60 -5.59 7.15
C PRO A 91 -18.37 -4.74 7.43
N THR A 92 -18.01 -3.86 6.50
CA THR A 92 -16.95 -2.89 6.71
C THR A 92 -17.34 -1.89 7.82
N LYS A 93 -16.34 -1.38 8.54
CA LYS A 93 -16.53 -0.47 9.69
C LYS A 93 -17.35 0.79 9.34
N ASN A 94 -17.19 1.31 8.13
CA ASN A 94 -17.83 2.56 7.66
C ASN A 94 -18.30 2.38 6.21
N ARG A 95 -19.32 3.14 5.81
CA ARG A 95 -19.81 3.18 4.43
C ARG A 95 -18.72 3.56 3.41
N SER A 96 -17.80 4.45 3.77
CA SER A 96 -16.65 4.84 2.95
C SER A 96 -15.61 3.74 2.73
N SER A 97 -15.65 2.68 3.55
CA SER A 97 -14.78 1.50 3.37
C SER A 97 -15.27 0.59 2.24
N VAL A 98 -16.57 0.65 1.88
CA VAL A 98 -17.10 -0.02 0.69
C VAL A 98 -16.66 0.79 -0.54
N ARG A 99 -15.83 0.15 -1.37
CA ARG A 99 -15.22 0.82 -2.52
C ARG A 99 -14.77 -0.16 -3.59
N LYS A 100 -14.61 0.35 -4.82
CA LYS A 100 -13.87 -0.34 -5.88
C LYS A 100 -12.58 0.40 -6.13
N ILE A 101 -11.48 -0.32 -6.25
CA ILE A 101 -10.16 0.21 -6.56
C ILE A 101 -9.65 -0.37 -7.86
N GLN A 102 -8.92 0.43 -8.64
CA GLN A 102 -8.20 -0.07 -9.81
C GLN A 102 -6.96 -0.84 -9.34
N ILE A 103 -6.71 -1.97 -9.99
CA ILE A 103 -5.54 -2.82 -9.80
C ILE A 103 -4.69 -2.81 -11.06
N ASP A 104 -3.37 -2.88 -10.90
CA ASP A 104 -2.46 -2.88 -12.04
C ASP A 104 -2.51 -4.23 -12.79
N TRP A 105 -2.07 -4.21 -14.06
CA TRP A 105 -2.11 -5.38 -14.93
C TRP A 105 -1.31 -6.58 -14.38
N GLN A 106 -0.26 -6.35 -13.60
CA GLN A 106 0.53 -7.43 -12.99
C GLN A 106 -0.31 -8.20 -11.97
N ILE A 107 -1.10 -7.48 -11.16
CA ILE A 107 -2.06 -8.11 -10.24
C ILE A 107 -3.15 -8.84 -11.01
N VAL A 108 -3.67 -8.24 -12.09
CA VAL A 108 -4.67 -8.90 -12.94
C VAL A 108 -4.16 -10.25 -13.44
N VAL A 109 -2.98 -10.28 -14.08
CA VAL A 109 -2.41 -11.52 -14.64
C VAL A 109 -2.16 -12.54 -13.52
N LYS A 110 -1.45 -12.14 -12.47
CA LYS A 110 -1.07 -13.06 -11.39
C LYS A 110 -2.27 -13.63 -10.64
N PHE A 111 -3.24 -12.78 -10.28
CA PHE A 111 -4.41 -13.24 -9.52
C PHE A 111 -5.42 -13.99 -10.39
N SER A 112 -5.54 -13.71 -11.68
CA SER A 112 -6.41 -14.49 -12.56
C SER A 112 -5.97 -15.97 -12.68
N GLU A 113 -4.68 -16.25 -12.59
CA GLU A 113 -4.16 -17.62 -12.55
C GLU A 113 -4.30 -18.22 -11.14
N LEU A 114 -3.92 -17.49 -10.10
CA LEU A 114 -3.98 -17.96 -8.70
C LEU A 114 -5.37 -18.43 -8.29
N ILE A 115 -6.42 -17.65 -8.64
CA ILE A 115 -7.79 -17.93 -8.19
C ILE A 115 -8.56 -18.88 -9.11
N LYS A 116 -7.92 -19.33 -10.18
CA LYS A 116 -8.56 -20.26 -11.13
C LYS A 116 -8.92 -21.58 -10.44
N GLY A 117 -10.21 -21.87 -10.41
CA GLY A 117 -10.73 -23.08 -9.77
C GLY A 117 -10.96 -22.97 -8.25
N LEU A 118 -10.68 -21.83 -7.63
CA LEU A 118 -11.09 -21.58 -6.25
C LEU A 118 -12.59 -21.29 -6.15
N PRO A 119 -13.24 -21.61 -5.03
CA PRO A 119 -14.63 -21.25 -4.78
C PRO A 119 -14.84 -19.74 -4.84
N GLU A 120 -15.83 -19.28 -5.62
CA GLU A 120 -16.01 -17.85 -5.91
C GLU A 120 -16.32 -16.99 -4.67
N ASP A 121 -17.02 -17.58 -3.68
CA ASP A 121 -17.51 -16.86 -2.51
C ASP A 121 -16.75 -17.19 -1.21
N GLU A 122 -15.66 -17.97 -1.31
CA GLU A 122 -14.80 -18.27 -0.17
C GLU A 122 -13.57 -17.35 -0.13
N PRO A 123 -13.07 -16.99 1.08
CA PRO A 123 -11.89 -16.17 1.21
C PRO A 123 -10.65 -16.89 0.66
N ILE A 124 -9.86 -16.20 -0.16
CA ILE A 124 -8.69 -16.78 -0.83
C ILE A 124 -7.61 -17.25 0.17
N PHE A 125 -7.45 -16.52 1.28
CA PHE A 125 -6.32 -16.72 2.19
C PHE A 125 -6.71 -17.39 3.52
N ILE A 126 -7.99 -17.76 3.68
CA ILE A 126 -8.50 -18.34 4.91
C ILE A 126 -8.59 -19.85 4.75
N GLY A 127 -7.80 -20.57 5.52
CA GLY A 127 -7.92 -22.01 5.67
C GLY A 127 -8.75 -22.41 6.90
N LYS A 128 -8.59 -23.65 7.35
CA LYS A 128 -9.31 -24.19 8.52
C LYS A 128 -8.78 -23.67 9.87
N SER A 129 -7.61 -23.08 9.90
CA SER A 129 -6.96 -22.62 11.14
C SER A 129 -7.25 -21.16 11.43
N LYS A 130 -7.34 -20.82 12.72
CA LYS A 130 -7.47 -19.43 13.15
C LYS A 130 -6.23 -18.61 12.74
N ILE A 131 -6.45 -17.44 12.15
CA ILE A 131 -5.40 -16.58 11.64
C ILE A 131 -5.15 -15.44 12.62
N TYR A 132 -3.86 -15.20 12.89
CA TYR A 132 -3.40 -14.08 13.69
C TYR A 132 -2.63 -13.09 12.83
N ASN A 133 -2.76 -11.81 13.13
CA ASN A 133 -1.97 -10.77 12.45
C ASN A 133 -0.45 -10.98 12.64
N SER A 134 -0.04 -11.51 13.80
CA SER A 134 1.36 -11.90 14.06
C SER A 134 1.88 -12.88 13.02
N THR A 135 1.11 -13.90 12.65
CA THR A 135 1.55 -14.92 11.68
C THR A 135 2.01 -14.30 10.36
N VAL A 136 1.23 -13.37 9.82
CA VAL A 136 1.59 -12.69 8.56
C VAL A 136 2.74 -11.71 8.75
N ASN A 137 2.78 -11.00 9.87
CA ASN A 137 3.91 -10.13 10.20
C ASN A 137 5.21 -10.91 10.40
N ASP A 138 5.18 -12.12 10.97
CA ASP A 138 6.38 -12.97 11.14
C ASP A 138 6.93 -13.40 9.76
N VAL A 139 6.04 -13.74 8.81
CA VAL A 139 6.44 -14.02 7.42
C VAL A 139 7.08 -12.79 6.80
N LEU A 140 6.42 -11.62 6.92
CA LEU A 140 6.91 -10.36 6.37
C LEU A 140 8.26 -9.95 6.97
N THR A 141 8.43 -10.06 8.30
CA THR A 141 9.69 -9.80 8.98
C THR A 141 10.81 -10.70 8.47
N ARG A 142 10.52 -11.99 8.22
CA ARG A 142 11.51 -12.93 7.65
C ARG A 142 11.96 -12.48 6.27
N HIS A 143 11.04 -12.09 5.39
CA HIS A 143 11.38 -11.55 4.07
C HIS A 143 12.20 -10.27 4.17
N CYS A 144 11.84 -9.34 5.04
CA CYS A 144 12.61 -8.11 5.25
C CYS A 144 14.06 -8.43 5.64
N LYS A 145 14.26 -9.37 6.57
CA LYS A 145 15.61 -9.80 6.99
C LYS A 145 16.39 -10.48 5.86
N GLN A 146 15.75 -11.34 5.10
CA GLN A 146 16.36 -12.02 3.96
C GLN A 146 16.78 -11.04 2.85
N CYS A 147 15.98 -10.02 2.61
CA CYS A 147 16.26 -8.98 1.64
C CYS A 147 17.20 -7.88 2.16
N GLY A 148 17.57 -7.87 3.44
CA GLY A 148 18.39 -6.82 4.03
C GLY A 148 17.73 -5.44 4.05
N ILE A 149 16.39 -5.41 4.13
CA ILE A 149 15.59 -4.17 4.17
C ILE A 149 15.01 -3.94 5.56
N SER A 150 14.54 -2.71 5.79
CA SER A 150 13.92 -2.32 7.06
C SER A 150 12.68 -3.18 7.37
N GLU A 151 12.54 -3.62 8.61
CA GLU A 151 11.36 -4.38 9.03
C GLU A 151 10.09 -3.52 8.93
N ILE A 152 9.09 -4.03 8.25
CA ILE A 152 7.80 -3.38 8.06
C ILE A 152 6.67 -4.32 8.49
N SER A 153 5.57 -3.77 9.02
CA SER A 153 4.36 -4.52 9.30
C SER A 153 3.38 -4.49 8.13
N ILE A 154 2.39 -5.39 8.13
CA ILE A 154 1.28 -5.35 7.16
C ILE A 154 0.57 -3.98 7.16
N HIS A 155 0.41 -3.36 8.34
CA HIS A 155 -0.13 -2.01 8.42
C HIS A 155 0.84 -0.97 7.84
N GLY A 156 2.13 -1.16 8.04
CA GLY A 156 3.19 -0.35 7.43
C GLY A 156 3.17 -0.40 5.90
N LEU A 157 2.93 -1.57 5.28
CA LEU A 157 2.79 -1.68 3.83
C LEU A 157 1.67 -0.79 3.27
N ARG A 158 0.55 -0.70 3.99
CA ARG A 158 -0.53 0.21 3.61
C ARG A 158 -0.09 1.68 3.71
N HIS A 159 0.69 2.05 4.73
CA HIS A 159 1.24 3.40 4.85
C HIS A 159 2.22 3.68 3.72
N THR A 160 3.13 2.77 3.42
CA THR A 160 4.06 2.89 2.29
C THR A 160 3.33 3.07 0.97
N HIS A 161 2.29 2.25 0.71
CA HIS A 161 1.44 2.39 -0.47
C HIS A 161 0.85 3.80 -0.62
N ALA A 162 0.28 4.34 0.45
CA ALA A 162 -0.29 5.68 0.44
C ALA A 162 0.76 6.78 0.25
N SER A 163 1.90 6.67 0.93
CA SER A 163 3.02 7.61 0.83
C SER A 163 3.58 7.67 -0.59
N LEU A 164 3.76 6.53 -1.23
CA LEU A 164 4.24 6.44 -2.60
C LEU A 164 3.27 7.07 -3.61
N LEU A 165 1.96 6.86 -3.45
CA LEU A 165 0.96 7.48 -4.30
C LEU A 165 0.93 9.01 -4.14
N LEU A 166 0.98 9.51 -2.89
CA LEU A 166 1.05 10.94 -2.62
C LEU A 166 2.32 11.55 -3.22
N PHE A 167 3.47 10.93 -2.99
CA PHE A 167 4.75 11.39 -3.53
C PHE A 167 4.79 11.40 -5.07
N ALA A 168 4.08 10.46 -5.71
CA ALA A 168 3.89 10.43 -7.16
C ALA A 168 2.90 11.50 -7.68
N GLY A 169 2.36 12.37 -6.79
CA GLY A 169 1.44 13.45 -7.17
C GLY A 169 -0.04 13.04 -7.23
N VAL A 170 -0.40 11.86 -6.76
CA VAL A 170 -1.82 11.47 -6.67
C VAL A 170 -2.51 12.31 -5.60
N SER A 171 -3.66 12.90 -5.95
CA SER A 171 -4.39 13.79 -5.04
C SER A 171 -4.77 13.11 -3.73
N ILE A 172 -4.74 13.86 -2.63
CA ILE A 172 -5.14 13.40 -1.29
C ILE A 172 -6.54 12.77 -1.30
N ALA A 173 -7.47 13.37 -2.05
CA ALA A 173 -8.83 12.89 -2.18
C ALA A 173 -8.88 11.50 -2.85
N SER A 174 -8.06 11.25 -3.86
CA SER A 174 -7.97 9.96 -4.54
C SER A 174 -7.33 8.90 -3.65
N VAL A 175 -6.27 9.25 -2.91
CA VAL A 175 -5.64 8.35 -1.94
C VAL A 175 -6.60 8.02 -0.80
N ALA A 176 -7.31 9.01 -0.24
CA ALA A 176 -8.30 8.80 0.81
C ALA A 176 -9.41 7.83 0.37
N ARG A 177 -9.96 8.01 -0.83
CA ARG A 177 -10.96 7.10 -1.41
C ARG A 177 -10.40 5.70 -1.62
N ARG A 178 -9.20 5.57 -2.17
CA ARG A 178 -8.53 4.28 -2.39
C ARG A 178 -8.34 3.52 -1.08
N LEU A 179 -7.93 4.22 -0.03
CA LEU A 179 -7.74 3.63 1.30
C LEU A 179 -9.07 3.38 2.05
N GLY A 180 -10.20 3.97 1.62
CA GLY A 180 -11.46 3.88 2.34
C GLY A 180 -11.43 4.63 3.69
N HIS A 181 -10.85 5.82 3.70
CA HIS A 181 -10.90 6.73 4.84
C HIS A 181 -12.25 7.46 4.85
N ALA A 182 -12.85 7.59 6.03
CA ALA A 182 -14.14 8.27 6.19
C ALA A 182 -14.06 9.78 5.88
N SER A 183 -12.87 10.37 5.99
CA SER A 183 -12.63 11.79 5.72
C SER A 183 -11.22 11.98 5.15
N MET A 184 -11.07 12.96 4.29
CA MET A 184 -9.75 13.39 3.79
C MET A 184 -8.85 13.88 4.93
N THR A 185 -9.41 14.44 5.98
CA THR A 185 -8.68 14.89 7.16
C THR A 185 -7.85 13.76 7.80
N THR A 186 -8.34 12.52 7.76
CA THR A 186 -7.57 11.36 8.24
C THR A 186 -6.30 11.18 7.42
N THR A 187 -6.41 11.25 6.08
CA THR A 187 -5.25 11.16 5.18
C THR A 187 -4.31 12.35 5.38
N GLN A 188 -4.85 13.56 5.44
CA GLN A 188 -4.05 14.78 5.65
C GLN A 188 -3.23 14.71 6.93
N LYS A 189 -3.86 14.37 8.08
CA LYS A 189 -3.16 14.27 9.36
C LYS A 189 -2.07 13.19 9.36
N THR A 190 -2.36 12.04 8.75
CA THR A 190 -1.42 10.90 8.72
C THR A 190 -0.20 11.19 7.85
N TYR A 191 -0.38 11.91 6.74
CA TYR A 191 0.66 12.15 5.72
C TYR A 191 1.04 13.64 5.59
N LEU A 192 0.83 14.43 6.65
CA LEU A 192 1.02 15.88 6.64
C LEU A 192 2.41 16.30 6.13
N HIS A 193 3.45 15.60 6.54
CA HIS A 193 4.83 15.90 6.13
C HIS A 193 5.06 15.73 4.62
N ILE A 194 4.42 14.73 3.99
CA ILE A 194 4.51 14.52 2.54
C ILE A 194 3.72 15.60 1.79
N ILE A 195 2.54 15.94 2.33
CA ILE A 195 1.66 16.95 1.74
C ILE A 195 2.34 18.33 1.75
N GLN A 196 2.94 18.73 2.86
CA GLN A 196 3.70 19.99 2.97
C GLN A 196 4.88 20.04 1.98
N GLU A 197 5.55 18.92 1.76
CA GLU A 197 6.61 18.86 0.75
C GLU A 197 6.09 19.05 -0.67
N LEU A 198 4.94 18.46 -1.01
CA LEU A 198 4.30 18.65 -2.31
C LEU A 198 3.82 20.09 -2.50
N GLU A 199 3.20 20.70 -1.48
CA GLU A 199 2.78 22.10 -1.51
C GLU A 199 3.95 23.06 -1.79
N ASN A 200 5.13 22.82 -1.21
CA ASN A 200 6.32 23.60 -1.49
C ASN A 200 6.76 23.48 -2.96
N LYS A 201 6.69 22.29 -3.55
CA LYS A 201 6.98 22.08 -4.98
C LYS A 201 5.96 22.78 -5.87
N ASP A 202 4.69 22.78 -5.49
CA ASP A 202 3.63 23.48 -6.21
C ASP A 202 3.84 25.00 -6.21
N VAL A 203 4.28 25.58 -5.09
CA VAL A 203 4.64 27.02 -5.01
C VAL A 203 5.73 27.36 -6.02
N ASP A 204 6.81 26.58 -6.08
CA ASP A 204 7.89 26.78 -7.04
C ASP A 204 7.39 26.69 -8.50
N LEU A 205 6.51 25.74 -8.79
CA LEU A 205 5.90 25.56 -10.10
C LEU A 205 5.02 26.75 -10.46
N ILE A 206 4.18 27.22 -9.53
CA ILE A 206 3.31 28.41 -9.68
C ILE A 206 4.18 29.62 -10.01
N MET A 207 5.23 29.88 -9.24
CA MET A 207 6.11 31.03 -9.43
C MET A 207 6.80 30.99 -10.79
N ARG A 208 7.29 29.84 -11.24
CA ARG A 208 7.89 29.67 -12.57
C ARG A 208 6.87 29.87 -13.69
N THR A 209 5.67 29.33 -13.53
CA THR A 209 4.59 29.47 -14.53
C THR A 209 4.18 30.93 -14.68
N LEU A 210 3.99 31.64 -13.57
CA LEU A 210 3.62 33.06 -13.59
C LEU A 210 4.75 33.96 -14.10
N SER A 211 6.00 33.61 -13.84
CA SER A 211 7.16 34.37 -14.35
C SER A 211 7.38 34.23 -15.87
N GLY A 212 6.74 33.24 -16.50
CA GLY A 212 6.81 33.01 -17.95
C GLY A 212 5.66 33.66 -18.74
N LEU A 213 4.72 34.33 -18.04
CA LEU A 213 3.63 35.12 -18.64
C LEU A 213 4.08 36.57 -18.86
#